data_380eac4a979ea6d974ffa99c6a45f9a6
#
_entry.id   380eac4a979ea6d974ffa99c6a45f9a6
#
_cell.length_a   1.000
_cell.length_b   1.000
_cell.length_c   1.000
_cell.angle_alpha   90.00
_cell.angle_beta   90.00
_cell.angle_gamma   90.00
#
_symmetry.space_group_name_H-M   'P 1'
#
loop_
_entity.id
_entity.type
_entity.pdbx_description
1 polymer ?
#
loop_
_entity_poly.entity_id
_entity_poly.type
_entity_poly.pdbx_seq_one_letter_code
_entity_poly.pdbx_strand_id
1 'polypeptide(L)'
;NMDGLCAGVALIAGAALLAGIVTTVGLVPESFYLAVLLGAIAGFLVFNYHPARVFLGDSGSLLIGLSLSVLPLHLGTGPEPRTDVLSIIAAPVMVLLIPIGDTLLVTVSRLLSGRSPAHGGTDHSSHRLVAIGLSPRTAVAVLWTLAAVGGVLGFAIDRFTEEVMVVTGLLFVMAMVIFGVYLSQVRVYEDEDDIQSERRKLTPLVIDFPYKRRVAEILLDVGLVLVAYYAAFRLRFGQPMFVGDEFSTLFPSFLASLPLVLGIQVFSLFVVG
;
A
#
# COMPACT_ATOMS: atom_id res chain seq x y z
N ASN A 1 2.55 18.81 0.00
CA ASN A 1 2.52 17.73 0.99
C ASN A 1 3.10 18.21 2.33
N MET A 2 2.92 17.43 3.38
CA MET A 2 3.36 17.77 4.74
C MET A 2 4.87 17.68 4.90
N ASP A 3 5.40 18.49 5.82
CA ASP A 3 6.80 18.52 6.23
C ASP A 3 7.28 17.12 6.68
N GLY A 4 8.44 16.69 6.21
CA GLY A 4 9.05 15.41 6.57
C GLY A 4 8.38 14.16 5.98
N LEU A 5 7.20 14.25 5.38
CA LEU A 5 6.46 13.07 4.92
C LEU A 5 7.19 12.31 3.81
N CYS A 6 7.48 12.99 2.71
CA CYS A 6 8.12 12.37 1.54
C CYS A 6 9.52 11.82 1.89
N ALA A 7 10.34 12.64 2.52
CA ALA A 7 11.71 12.25 2.91
C ALA A 7 11.72 11.11 3.92
N GLY A 8 10.81 11.12 4.90
CA GLY A 8 10.74 10.08 5.92
C GLY A 8 10.25 8.74 5.37
N VAL A 9 9.18 8.75 4.56
CA VAL A 9 8.71 7.53 3.88
C VAL A 9 9.80 6.98 2.95
N ALA A 10 10.48 7.85 2.20
CA ALA A 10 11.58 7.46 1.32
C ALA A 10 12.77 6.85 2.08
N LEU A 11 13.12 7.42 3.24
CA LEU A 11 14.18 6.90 4.09
C LEU A 11 13.83 5.50 4.63
N ILE A 12 12.62 5.30 5.10
CA ILE A 12 12.13 4.00 5.62
C ILE A 12 12.09 2.97 4.49
N ALA A 13 11.48 3.33 3.37
CA ALA A 13 11.37 2.47 2.20
C ALA A 13 12.75 2.08 1.65
N GLY A 14 13.62 3.06 1.47
CA GLY A 14 14.98 2.83 0.99
C GLY A 14 15.83 2.01 1.96
N ALA A 15 15.66 2.19 3.28
CA ALA A 15 16.37 1.37 4.28
C ALA A 15 15.94 -0.11 4.22
N ALA A 16 14.64 -0.38 4.03
CA ALA A 16 14.13 -1.73 3.86
C ALA A 16 14.69 -2.37 2.56
N LEU A 17 14.69 -1.62 1.45
CA LEU A 17 15.28 -2.07 0.18
C LEU A 17 16.79 -2.32 0.32
N LEU A 18 17.53 -1.42 0.95
CA LEU A 18 18.98 -1.59 1.19
C LEU A 18 19.25 -2.85 2.02
N ALA A 19 18.50 -3.05 3.10
CA ALA A 19 18.61 -4.25 3.92
C ALA A 19 18.31 -5.52 3.10
N GLY A 20 17.28 -5.50 2.24
CA GLY A 20 16.97 -6.57 1.31
C GLY A 20 18.12 -6.87 0.36
N ILE A 21 18.64 -5.86 -0.33
CA ILE A 21 19.75 -5.98 -1.29
C ILE A 21 20.99 -6.58 -0.61
N VAL A 22 21.42 -5.97 0.49
CA VAL A 22 22.66 -6.39 1.18
C VAL A 22 22.59 -7.82 1.70
N THR A 23 21.42 -8.26 2.13
CA THR A 23 21.23 -9.61 2.68
C THR A 23 20.99 -10.69 1.63
N THR A 24 20.50 -10.34 0.42
CA THR A 24 20.20 -11.31 -0.65
C THR A 24 21.33 -11.36 -1.70
N VAL A 25 21.85 -10.21 -2.09
CA VAL A 25 22.83 -10.07 -3.17
C VAL A 25 24.22 -9.70 -2.65
N GLY A 26 24.29 -9.04 -1.48
CA GLY A 26 25.51 -8.55 -0.89
C GLY A 26 25.79 -7.09 -1.20
N LEU A 27 27.08 -6.69 -1.07
CA LEU A 27 27.53 -5.34 -1.37
C LEU A 27 27.79 -5.18 -2.87
N VAL A 28 26.82 -4.62 -3.57
CA VAL A 28 26.85 -4.32 -5.01
C VAL A 28 26.83 -2.80 -5.23
N PRO A 29 27.20 -2.29 -6.42
CA PRO A 29 27.19 -0.85 -6.71
C PRO A 29 25.85 -0.17 -6.36
N GLU A 30 24.74 -0.85 -6.58
CA GLU A 30 23.39 -0.38 -6.28
C GLU A 30 23.18 -0.17 -4.77
N SER A 31 23.75 -1.04 -3.92
CA SER A 31 23.68 -0.87 -2.46
C SER A 31 24.45 0.35 -1.98
N PHE A 32 25.61 0.64 -2.58
CA PHE A 32 26.38 1.86 -2.28
C PHE A 32 25.63 3.12 -2.74
N TYR A 33 25.08 3.11 -3.96
CA TYR A 33 24.26 4.22 -4.45
C TYR A 33 23.10 4.50 -3.50
N LEU A 34 22.36 3.45 -3.11
CA LEU A 34 21.22 3.58 -2.21
C LEU A 34 21.64 4.08 -0.83
N ALA A 35 22.75 3.59 -0.29
CA ALA A 35 23.29 4.07 1.00
C ALA A 35 23.63 5.56 0.97
N VAL A 36 24.27 6.04 -0.12
CA VAL A 36 24.58 7.46 -0.31
C VAL A 36 23.29 8.29 -0.43
N LEU A 37 22.33 7.82 -1.22
CA LEU A 37 21.02 8.49 -1.36
C LEU A 37 20.32 8.59 -0.01
N LEU A 38 20.28 7.51 0.78
CA LEU A 38 19.68 7.51 2.11
C LEU A 38 20.38 8.44 3.09
N GLY A 39 21.71 8.51 3.03
CA GLY A 39 22.49 9.48 3.79
C GLY A 39 22.11 10.93 3.47
N ALA A 40 21.97 11.24 2.17
CA ALA A 40 21.52 12.55 1.72
C ALA A 40 20.07 12.87 2.17
N ILE A 41 19.16 11.90 2.04
CA ILE A 41 17.75 12.05 2.51
C ILE A 41 17.70 12.23 4.02
N ALA A 42 18.51 11.48 4.80
CA ALA A 42 18.56 11.62 6.25
C ALA A 42 19.07 13.00 6.67
N GLY A 43 20.13 13.50 6.03
CA GLY A 43 20.63 14.86 6.25
C GLY A 43 19.60 15.93 5.90
N PHE A 44 18.91 15.78 4.77
CA PHE A 44 17.82 16.67 4.36
C PHE A 44 16.65 16.64 5.36
N LEU A 45 16.27 15.46 5.86
CA LEU A 45 15.14 15.29 6.77
C LEU A 45 15.31 16.07 8.08
N VAL A 46 16.53 16.27 8.55
CA VAL A 46 16.83 17.11 9.75
C VAL A 46 16.30 18.53 9.56
N PHE A 47 16.36 19.07 8.34
CA PHE A 47 15.88 20.42 8.03
C PHE A 47 14.44 20.44 7.48
N ASN A 48 13.96 19.31 6.99
CA ASN A 48 12.61 19.17 6.43
C ASN A 48 11.58 18.65 7.46
N TYR A 49 12.02 18.17 8.64
CA TYR A 49 11.10 17.78 9.71
C TYR A 49 10.33 19.01 10.23
N HIS A 50 9.07 18.77 10.60
CA HIS A 50 8.16 19.86 11.00
C HIS A 50 8.62 20.64 12.26
N PRO A 51 8.71 21.98 12.21
CA PRO A 51 8.44 22.89 11.09
C PRO A 51 9.60 22.92 10.08
N ALA A 52 9.32 22.65 8.81
CA ALA A 52 10.33 22.56 7.78
C ALA A 52 11.00 23.92 7.50
N ARG A 53 12.33 23.89 7.35
CA ARG A 53 13.15 25.04 6.93
C ARG A 53 13.58 24.95 5.47
N VAL A 54 13.57 23.74 4.90
CA VAL A 54 13.94 23.45 3.52
C VAL A 54 12.89 22.52 2.92
N PHE A 55 12.53 22.74 1.65
CA PHE A 55 11.54 21.97 0.92
C PHE A 55 12.21 21.15 -0.18
N LEU A 56 11.70 19.92 -0.41
CA LEU A 56 12.25 18.97 -1.38
C LEU A 56 12.01 19.42 -2.84
N GLY A 57 10.86 20.00 -3.12
CA GLY A 57 10.39 20.32 -4.47
C GLY A 57 10.08 19.08 -5.31
N ASP A 58 9.56 19.31 -6.52
CA ASP A 58 9.17 18.22 -7.42
C ASP A 58 10.39 17.46 -7.97
N SER A 59 11.47 18.18 -8.28
CA SER A 59 12.72 17.56 -8.77
C SER A 59 13.30 16.57 -7.75
N GLY A 60 13.29 16.92 -6.47
CA GLY A 60 13.79 16.02 -5.41
C GLY A 60 12.88 14.82 -5.21
N SER A 61 11.56 15.01 -5.17
CA SER A 61 10.61 13.91 -4.99
C SER A 61 10.60 12.95 -6.18
N LEU A 62 10.69 13.46 -7.41
CA LEU A 62 10.79 12.65 -8.62
C LEU A 62 12.10 11.84 -8.67
N LEU A 63 13.24 12.46 -8.32
CA LEU A 63 14.53 11.76 -8.25
C LEU A 63 14.48 10.60 -7.24
N ILE A 64 13.96 10.86 -6.04
CA ILE A 64 13.81 9.83 -5.00
C ILE A 64 12.89 8.71 -5.48
N GLY A 65 11.72 9.05 -6.02
CA GLY A 65 10.75 8.08 -6.52
C GLY A 65 11.33 7.20 -7.62
N LEU A 66 12.03 7.80 -8.60
CA LEU A 66 12.70 7.08 -9.68
C LEU A 66 13.77 6.12 -9.12
N SER A 67 14.63 6.61 -8.22
CA SER A 67 15.69 5.79 -7.63
C SER A 67 15.13 4.58 -6.87
N LEU A 68 14.12 4.78 -6.02
CA LEU A 68 13.52 3.71 -5.22
C LEU A 68 12.71 2.71 -6.06
N SER A 69 12.21 3.09 -7.23
CA SER A 69 11.48 2.19 -8.12
C SER A 69 12.39 1.39 -9.06
N VAL A 70 13.45 2.00 -9.59
CA VAL A 70 14.33 1.37 -10.59
C VAL A 70 15.33 0.41 -9.95
N LEU A 71 15.91 0.76 -8.80
CA LEU A 71 16.95 -0.05 -8.15
C LEU A 71 16.52 -1.50 -7.88
N PRO A 72 15.35 -1.79 -7.30
CA PRO A 72 14.93 -3.17 -7.07
C PRO A 72 14.70 -3.96 -8.36
N LEU A 73 14.19 -3.30 -9.40
CA LEU A 73 13.97 -3.94 -10.70
C LEU A 73 15.28 -4.34 -11.37
N HIS A 74 16.31 -3.50 -11.27
CA HIS A 74 17.62 -3.79 -11.82
C HIS A 74 18.26 -5.03 -11.19
N LEU A 75 18.08 -5.22 -9.90
CA LEU A 75 18.58 -6.39 -9.18
C LEU A 75 17.87 -7.70 -9.53
N GLY A 76 16.63 -7.64 -10.01
CA GLY A 76 15.89 -8.80 -10.52
C GLY A 76 16.44 -9.37 -11.82
N THR A 77 17.34 -8.66 -12.51
CA THR A 77 17.95 -9.06 -13.79
C THR A 77 19.34 -9.67 -13.66
N GLY A 78 19.77 -10.08 -12.46
CA GLY A 78 21.08 -10.66 -12.17
C GLY A 78 21.34 -12.00 -12.86
N PRO A 79 22.56 -12.62 -12.63
CA PRO A 79 22.99 -13.84 -13.31
C PRO A 79 22.11 -15.07 -13.05
N GLU A 80 21.38 -15.07 -11.96
CA GLU A 80 20.29 -16.01 -11.65
C GLU A 80 18.96 -15.24 -11.75
N PRO A 81 18.41 -15.05 -12.98
CA PRO A 81 17.20 -14.27 -13.16
C PRO A 81 16.04 -14.95 -12.43
N ARG A 82 15.42 -14.24 -11.51
CA ARG A 82 14.13 -14.67 -10.95
C ARG A 82 13.13 -14.74 -12.09
N THR A 83 12.66 -15.93 -12.41
CA THR A 83 11.72 -16.15 -13.51
C THR A 83 10.31 -15.71 -13.15
N ASP A 84 10.05 -15.51 -11.87
CA ASP A 84 8.75 -15.10 -11.37
C ASP A 84 8.67 -13.56 -11.23
N VAL A 85 7.92 -12.96 -12.14
CA VAL A 85 7.67 -11.50 -12.17
C VAL A 85 7.02 -11.01 -10.87
N LEU A 86 6.19 -11.84 -10.23
CA LEU A 86 5.52 -11.48 -8.99
C LEU A 86 6.53 -11.28 -7.85
N SER A 87 7.49 -12.19 -7.71
CA SER A 87 8.55 -12.08 -6.69
C SER A 87 9.45 -10.86 -6.88
N ILE A 88 9.71 -10.46 -8.16
CA ILE A 88 10.50 -9.25 -8.45
C ILE A 88 9.76 -7.97 -8.03
N ILE A 89 8.44 -7.92 -8.26
CA ILE A 89 7.64 -6.71 -8.04
C ILE A 89 7.09 -6.63 -6.62
N ALA A 90 6.83 -7.77 -5.97
CA ALA A 90 6.14 -7.80 -4.67
C ALA A 90 6.87 -7.01 -3.58
N ALA A 91 8.18 -7.19 -3.41
CA ALA A 91 8.95 -6.47 -2.39
C ALA A 91 8.93 -4.94 -2.61
N PRO A 92 9.28 -4.39 -3.80
CA PRO A 92 9.16 -2.96 -4.06
C PRO A 92 7.74 -2.41 -3.87
N VAL A 93 6.71 -3.14 -4.31
CA VAL A 93 5.32 -2.71 -4.14
C VAL A 93 4.94 -2.63 -2.66
N MET A 94 5.31 -3.64 -1.85
CA MET A 94 5.03 -3.62 -0.41
C MET A 94 5.73 -2.47 0.30
N VAL A 95 6.99 -2.22 -0.05
CA VAL A 95 7.80 -1.13 0.52
C VAL A 95 7.24 0.25 0.14
N LEU A 96 6.76 0.40 -1.10
CA LEU A 96 6.23 1.66 -1.65
C LEU A 96 4.69 1.73 -1.55
N LEU A 97 4.04 0.82 -0.82
CA LEU A 97 2.58 0.74 -0.78
C LEU A 97 1.92 2.02 -0.27
N ILE A 98 2.56 2.75 0.66
CA ILE A 98 2.03 4.01 1.18
C ILE A 98 1.96 5.10 0.11
N PRO A 99 3.04 5.47 -0.61
CA PRO A 99 2.95 6.47 -1.67
C PRO A 99 2.08 6.02 -2.85
N ILE A 100 2.08 4.73 -3.20
CA ILE A 100 1.21 4.17 -4.23
C ILE A 100 -0.26 4.29 -3.79
N GLY A 101 -0.58 3.86 -2.56
CA GLY A 101 -1.92 3.92 -2.01
C GLY A 101 -2.45 5.34 -1.87
N ASP A 102 -1.61 6.29 -1.45
CA ASP A 102 -1.99 7.71 -1.37
C ASP A 102 -2.33 8.29 -2.76
N THR A 103 -1.50 8.00 -3.77
CA THR A 103 -1.75 8.44 -5.15
C THR A 103 -3.02 7.81 -5.71
N LEU A 104 -3.25 6.52 -5.49
CA LEU A 104 -4.47 5.82 -5.90
C LEU A 104 -5.70 6.40 -5.19
N LEU A 105 -5.63 6.62 -3.87
CA LEU A 105 -6.71 7.23 -3.08
C LEU A 105 -7.15 8.56 -3.67
N VAL A 106 -6.19 9.46 -3.91
CA VAL A 106 -6.47 10.79 -4.47
C VAL A 106 -7.02 10.67 -5.89
N THR A 107 -6.38 9.86 -6.74
CA THR A 107 -6.81 9.69 -8.14
C THR A 107 -8.23 9.13 -8.24
N VAL A 108 -8.51 8.03 -7.54
CA VAL A 108 -9.82 7.39 -7.54
C VAL A 108 -10.88 8.32 -6.92
N SER A 109 -10.56 8.97 -5.79
CA SER A 109 -11.49 9.90 -5.14
C SER A 109 -11.86 11.07 -6.05
N ARG A 110 -10.88 11.62 -6.81
CA ARG A 110 -11.12 12.71 -7.77
C ARG A 110 -11.93 12.25 -8.97
N LEU A 111 -11.58 11.11 -9.58
CA LEU A 111 -12.34 10.55 -10.71
C LEU A 111 -13.79 10.27 -10.32
N LEU A 112 -14.02 9.67 -9.15
CA LEU A 112 -15.37 9.42 -8.64
C LEU A 112 -16.15 10.70 -8.32
N SER A 113 -15.46 11.80 -8.03
CA SER A 113 -16.06 13.11 -7.79
C SER A 113 -16.13 13.98 -9.06
N GLY A 114 -15.78 13.45 -10.23
CA GLY A 114 -15.78 14.19 -11.49
C GLY A 114 -14.70 15.29 -11.59
N ARG A 115 -13.68 15.24 -10.72
CA ARG A 115 -12.55 16.18 -10.68
C ARG A 115 -11.36 15.64 -11.48
N SER A 116 -10.55 16.53 -12.04
CA SER A 116 -9.33 16.13 -12.75
C SER A 116 -8.27 15.60 -11.77
N PRO A 117 -7.69 14.41 -12.01
CA PRO A 117 -6.58 13.88 -11.20
C PRO A 117 -5.33 14.78 -11.21
N ALA A 118 -5.14 15.55 -12.28
CA ALA A 118 -3.97 16.43 -12.47
C ALA A 118 -4.04 17.74 -11.67
N HIS A 119 -5.17 18.07 -11.05
CA HIS A 119 -5.27 19.28 -10.21
C HIS A 119 -4.50 19.09 -8.90
N GLY A 120 -3.73 20.07 -8.50
CA GLY A 120 -3.12 20.12 -7.15
C GLY A 120 -4.20 20.26 -6.08
N GLY A 121 -3.98 19.68 -4.89
CA GLY A 121 -4.94 19.80 -3.81
C GLY A 121 -4.45 19.20 -2.49
N THR A 122 -5.24 19.40 -1.44
CA THR A 122 -4.96 18.96 -0.06
C THR A 122 -5.71 17.67 0.31
N ASP A 123 -6.14 16.88 -0.66
CA ASP A 123 -6.96 15.68 -0.50
C ASP A 123 -6.15 14.37 -0.31
N HIS A 124 -4.84 14.49 -0.10
CA HIS A 124 -3.95 13.38 0.26
C HIS A 124 -4.26 12.80 1.66
N SER A 125 -3.87 11.55 1.89
CA SER A 125 -4.09 10.83 3.15
C SER A 125 -3.60 11.62 4.36
N SER A 126 -2.46 12.29 4.26
CA SER A 126 -1.89 13.12 5.32
C SER A 126 -2.80 14.27 5.72
N HIS A 127 -3.39 14.99 4.76
CA HIS A 127 -4.32 16.09 5.04
C HIS A 127 -5.65 15.59 5.60
N ARG A 128 -6.12 14.42 5.15
CA ARG A 128 -7.33 13.77 5.69
C ARG A 128 -7.14 13.33 7.15
N LEU A 129 -5.95 12.85 7.52
CA LEU A 129 -5.61 12.54 8.91
C LEU A 129 -5.65 13.80 9.81
N VAL A 130 -5.20 14.94 9.30
CA VAL A 130 -5.32 16.20 10.04
C VAL A 130 -6.77 16.67 10.13
N ALA A 131 -7.56 16.50 9.08
CA ALA A 131 -8.98 16.85 9.07
C ALA A 131 -9.82 16.06 10.10
N ILE A 132 -9.40 14.82 10.45
CA ILE A 132 -10.02 14.05 11.54
C ILE A 132 -9.49 14.40 12.94
N GLY A 133 -8.61 15.41 13.05
CA GLY A 133 -8.16 15.98 14.34
C GLY A 133 -6.74 15.58 14.78
N LEU A 134 -5.95 14.87 13.94
CA LEU A 134 -4.56 14.60 14.28
C LEU A 134 -3.69 15.84 14.06
N SER A 135 -2.66 16.01 14.90
CA SER A 135 -1.65 17.02 14.61
C SER A 135 -0.85 16.66 13.35
N PRO A 136 -0.28 17.63 12.60
CA PRO A 136 0.54 17.34 11.43
C PRO A 136 1.67 16.35 11.71
N ARG A 137 2.33 16.46 12.87
CA ARG A 137 3.39 15.53 13.30
C ARG A 137 2.87 14.12 13.51
N THR A 138 1.71 13.98 14.14
CA THR A 138 1.08 12.67 14.39
C THR A 138 0.63 12.03 13.09
N ALA A 139 0.05 12.79 12.16
CA ALA A 139 -0.36 12.30 10.85
C ALA A 139 0.85 11.75 10.07
N VAL A 140 1.97 12.47 10.06
CA VAL A 140 3.22 12.00 9.44
C VAL A 140 3.76 10.74 10.13
N ALA A 141 3.76 10.70 11.48
CA ALA A 141 4.21 9.53 12.23
C ALA A 141 3.38 8.28 11.95
N VAL A 142 2.06 8.41 11.81
CA VAL A 142 1.18 7.29 11.40
C VAL A 142 1.59 6.76 10.03
N LEU A 143 1.78 7.64 9.04
CA LEU A 143 2.18 7.21 7.70
C LEU A 143 3.59 6.60 7.66
N TRP A 144 4.52 7.11 8.47
CA TRP A 144 5.85 6.50 8.65
C TRP A 144 5.76 5.10 9.27
N THR A 145 4.90 4.91 10.27
CA THR A 145 4.69 3.60 10.91
C THR A 145 4.14 2.60 9.90
N LEU A 146 3.14 2.99 9.10
CA LEU A 146 2.60 2.15 8.04
C LEU A 146 3.65 1.83 6.96
N ALA A 147 4.47 2.81 6.58
CA ALA A 147 5.60 2.58 5.67
C ALA A 147 6.64 1.61 6.26
N ALA A 148 6.92 1.71 7.56
CA ALA A 148 7.83 0.80 8.24
C ALA A 148 7.29 -0.64 8.27
N VAL A 149 5.99 -0.82 8.53
CA VAL A 149 5.34 -2.14 8.45
C VAL A 149 5.46 -2.71 7.04
N GLY A 150 5.12 -1.93 6.00
CA GLY A 150 5.29 -2.34 4.60
C GLY A 150 6.75 -2.67 4.26
N GLY A 151 7.68 -1.87 4.77
CA GLY A 151 9.12 -2.10 4.61
C GLY A 151 9.59 -3.42 5.24
N VAL A 152 9.15 -3.70 6.48
CA VAL A 152 9.47 -4.98 7.16
C VAL A 152 8.87 -6.17 6.40
N LEU A 153 7.63 -6.06 5.94
CA LEU A 153 6.99 -7.12 5.14
C LEU A 153 7.71 -7.32 3.81
N GLY A 154 8.06 -6.25 3.10
CA GLY A 154 8.82 -6.32 1.86
C GLY A 154 10.22 -6.93 2.05
N PHE A 155 10.91 -6.58 3.15
CA PHE A 155 12.20 -7.17 3.51
C PHE A 155 12.09 -8.66 3.89
N ALA A 156 10.98 -9.05 4.50
CA ALA A 156 10.76 -10.41 4.97
C ALA A 156 10.30 -11.37 3.86
N ILE A 157 9.98 -10.85 2.66
CA ILE A 157 9.35 -11.61 1.57
C ILE A 157 10.15 -12.85 1.16
N ASP A 158 11.48 -12.76 1.19
CA ASP A 158 12.39 -13.86 0.82
C ASP A 158 12.78 -14.76 2.00
N ARG A 159 12.23 -14.52 3.21
CA ARG A 159 12.63 -15.19 4.45
C ARG A 159 11.59 -16.11 5.03
N PHE A 160 10.36 -15.95 4.62
CA PHE A 160 9.24 -16.80 5.01
C PHE A 160 8.79 -17.65 3.82
N THR A 161 8.00 -18.67 4.11
CA THR A 161 7.40 -19.48 3.05
C THR A 161 6.49 -18.60 2.18
N GLU A 162 6.42 -18.92 0.90
CA GLU A 162 5.63 -18.17 -0.09
C GLU A 162 4.18 -17.97 0.38
N GLU A 163 3.61 -18.97 1.02
CA GLU A 163 2.23 -18.93 1.52
C GLU A 163 2.03 -17.93 2.65
N VAL A 164 2.96 -17.88 3.62
CA VAL A 164 2.90 -16.92 4.74
C VAL A 164 3.02 -15.50 4.19
N MET A 165 3.88 -15.30 3.20
CA MET A 165 4.07 -14.00 2.57
C MET A 165 2.85 -13.55 1.78
N VAL A 166 2.23 -14.45 1.01
CA VAL A 166 1.00 -14.14 0.26
C VAL A 166 -0.13 -13.74 1.21
N VAL A 167 -0.34 -14.51 2.29
CA VAL A 167 -1.40 -14.20 3.26
C VAL A 167 -1.14 -12.90 3.99
N THR A 168 0.07 -12.71 4.50
CA THR A 168 0.42 -11.50 5.26
C THR A 168 0.40 -10.27 4.37
N GLY A 169 0.92 -10.39 3.14
CA GLY A 169 0.87 -9.34 2.14
C GLY A 169 -0.56 -8.96 1.76
N LEU A 170 -1.41 -9.96 1.52
CA LEU A 170 -2.83 -9.74 1.20
C LEU A 170 -3.56 -9.04 2.36
N LEU A 171 -3.31 -9.48 3.60
CA LEU A 171 -3.87 -8.83 4.79
C LEU A 171 -3.43 -7.37 4.91
N PHE A 172 -2.16 -7.09 4.67
CA PHE A 172 -1.63 -5.73 4.74
C PHE A 172 -2.21 -4.86 3.63
N VAL A 173 -2.27 -5.35 2.39
CA VAL A 173 -2.92 -4.62 1.27
C VAL A 173 -4.39 -4.36 1.58
N MET A 174 -5.11 -5.36 2.09
CA MET A 174 -6.51 -5.21 2.49
C MET A 174 -6.66 -4.14 3.59
N ALA A 175 -5.82 -4.16 4.61
CA ALA A 175 -5.81 -3.13 5.66
C ALA A 175 -5.57 -1.73 5.07
N MET A 176 -4.67 -1.61 4.09
CA MET A 176 -4.41 -0.35 3.39
C MET A 176 -5.60 0.11 2.54
N VAL A 177 -6.29 -0.80 1.87
CA VAL A 177 -7.52 -0.49 1.12
C VAL A 177 -8.60 0.01 2.07
N ILE A 178 -8.83 -0.67 3.19
CA ILE A 178 -9.81 -0.26 4.21
C ILE A 178 -9.44 1.12 4.76
N PHE A 179 -8.19 1.34 5.10
CA PHE A 179 -7.67 2.62 5.56
C PHE A 179 -7.92 3.72 4.50
N GLY A 180 -7.61 3.46 3.23
CA GLY A 180 -7.87 4.37 2.13
C GLY A 180 -9.36 4.67 1.93
N VAL A 181 -10.23 3.65 1.98
CA VAL A 181 -11.68 3.84 1.88
C VAL A 181 -12.19 4.66 3.08
N TYR A 182 -11.74 4.39 4.29
CA TYR A 182 -12.07 5.19 5.47
C TYR A 182 -11.66 6.67 5.28
N LEU A 183 -10.42 6.92 4.88
CA LEU A 183 -9.94 8.27 4.63
C LEU A 183 -10.67 8.95 3.47
N SER A 184 -11.10 8.22 2.44
CA SER A 184 -11.84 8.80 1.31
C SER A 184 -13.17 9.45 1.73
N GLN A 185 -13.71 9.06 2.89
CA GLN A 185 -14.94 9.62 3.44
C GLN A 185 -14.73 10.97 4.15
N VAL A 186 -13.48 11.30 4.48
CA VAL A 186 -13.12 12.56 5.16
C VAL A 186 -13.13 13.70 4.15
N ARG A 187 -14.00 14.70 4.33
CA ARG A 187 -14.02 15.93 3.53
C ARG A 187 -12.91 16.86 4.00
N VAL A 188 -12.12 17.37 3.07
CA VAL A 188 -10.99 18.27 3.33
C VAL A 188 -11.26 19.68 2.79
N TYR A 189 -12.24 19.83 1.89
CA TYR A 189 -12.64 21.12 1.31
C TYR A 189 -13.92 21.62 1.96
N GLU A 190 -13.94 22.91 2.34
CA GLU A 190 -15.15 23.66 2.65
C GLU A 190 -15.84 24.07 1.33
N ASP A 191 -17.17 24.18 1.38
CA ASP A 191 -18.14 24.17 0.26
C ASP A 191 -18.04 25.31 -0.81
N GLU A 192 -17.00 26.14 -0.86
CA GLU A 192 -16.92 27.24 -1.83
C GLU A 192 -16.71 26.77 -3.29
N ASP A 193 -16.15 25.56 -3.50
CA ASP A 193 -15.96 25.01 -4.85
C ASP A 193 -17.15 24.15 -5.34
N ASP A 194 -18.10 23.82 -4.48
CA ASP A 194 -19.23 22.96 -4.83
C ASP A 194 -20.29 23.63 -5.73
N ILE A 195 -20.33 24.98 -5.76
CA ILE A 195 -21.30 25.71 -6.58
C ILE A 195 -21.03 25.57 -8.08
N GLN A 196 -19.77 25.35 -8.49
CA GLN A 196 -19.43 25.12 -9.90
C GLN A 196 -19.50 23.64 -10.31
N SER A 197 -19.40 22.70 -9.37
CA SER A 197 -19.46 21.26 -9.66
C SER A 197 -20.90 20.75 -9.86
N GLU A 198 -21.92 21.46 -9.38
CA GLU A 198 -23.33 21.08 -9.57
C GLU A 198 -23.78 20.98 -11.04
N ARG A 199 -23.08 21.60 -11.96
CA ARG A 199 -23.41 21.56 -13.40
C ARG A 199 -22.88 20.34 -14.16
N ARG A 200 -22.08 19.47 -13.55
CA ARG A 200 -21.54 18.24 -14.18
C ARG A 200 -21.82 16.99 -13.34
N LYS A 201 -23.08 16.80 -12.97
CA LYS A 201 -23.53 15.54 -12.34
C LYS A 201 -23.56 14.41 -13.38
N LEU A 202 -22.47 13.70 -13.52
CA LEU A 202 -22.51 12.36 -14.08
C LEU A 202 -22.84 11.39 -12.95
N THR A 203 -24.13 10.99 -12.93
CA THR A 203 -24.77 9.89 -12.20
C THR A 203 -24.96 10.04 -10.68
N PRO A 204 -26.22 9.91 -10.20
CA PRO A 204 -26.60 9.90 -8.78
C PRO A 204 -26.04 8.71 -7.98
N LEU A 205 -25.38 7.75 -8.63
CA LEU A 205 -24.96 6.48 -8.04
C LEU A 205 -23.69 6.59 -7.16
N VAL A 206 -23.02 7.72 -7.15
CA VAL A 206 -21.69 7.86 -6.51
C VAL A 206 -21.74 8.73 -5.23
N ILE A 207 -22.88 9.35 -4.90
CA ILE A 207 -22.96 10.40 -3.88
C ILE A 207 -23.50 9.93 -2.52
N ASP A 208 -24.05 8.71 -2.40
CA ASP A 208 -24.63 8.27 -1.15
C ASP A 208 -23.62 7.64 -0.18
N PHE A 209 -23.42 8.32 0.93
CA PHE A 209 -22.62 7.97 2.09
C PHE A 209 -22.81 6.53 2.62
N PRO A 210 -24.04 5.94 2.60
CA PRO A 210 -24.26 4.57 3.04
C PRO A 210 -23.57 3.51 2.17
N TYR A 211 -23.37 3.80 0.87
CA TYR A 211 -22.80 2.85 -0.08
C TYR A 211 -21.29 2.62 0.13
N LYS A 212 -20.54 3.67 0.45
CA LYS A 212 -19.09 3.56 0.67
C LYS A 212 -18.76 2.74 1.92
N ARG A 213 -19.56 2.88 2.98
CA ARG A 213 -19.46 2.07 4.19
C ARG A 213 -19.78 0.61 3.90
N ARG A 214 -20.85 0.34 3.15
CA ARG A 214 -21.21 -1.03 2.75
C ARG A 214 -20.13 -1.68 1.88
N VAL A 215 -19.52 -0.94 0.95
CA VAL A 215 -18.41 -1.46 0.15
C VAL A 215 -17.21 -1.82 1.03
N ALA A 216 -16.85 -0.98 2.01
CA ALA A 216 -15.77 -1.27 2.94
C ALA A 216 -16.09 -2.49 3.82
N GLU A 217 -17.31 -2.60 4.31
CA GLU A 217 -17.82 -3.75 5.09
C GLU A 217 -17.76 -5.03 4.25
N ILE A 218 -18.25 -4.99 3.00
CA ILE A 218 -18.18 -6.15 2.07
C ILE A 218 -16.74 -6.56 1.77
N LEU A 219 -15.83 -5.60 1.51
CA LEU A 219 -14.42 -5.91 1.26
C LEU A 219 -13.75 -6.53 2.49
N LEU A 220 -14.07 -6.03 3.68
CA LEU A 220 -13.58 -6.60 4.94
C LEU A 220 -14.11 -8.02 5.13
N ASP A 221 -15.39 -8.25 4.94
CA ASP A 221 -16.03 -9.55 5.09
C ASP A 221 -15.45 -10.56 4.08
N VAL A 222 -15.32 -10.17 2.80
CA VAL A 222 -14.69 -11.01 1.77
C VAL A 222 -13.26 -11.34 2.14
N GLY A 223 -12.48 -10.35 2.62
CA GLY A 223 -11.11 -10.56 3.05
C GLY A 223 -11.01 -11.52 4.25
N LEU A 224 -11.85 -11.35 5.27
CA LEU A 224 -11.91 -12.24 6.43
C LEU A 224 -12.31 -13.67 6.02
N VAL A 225 -13.26 -13.83 5.11
CA VAL A 225 -13.65 -15.14 4.58
C VAL A 225 -12.51 -15.81 3.83
N LEU A 226 -11.79 -15.07 2.99
CA LEU A 226 -10.63 -15.59 2.27
C LEU A 226 -9.56 -16.10 3.24
N VAL A 227 -9.25 -15.32 4.28
CA VAL A 227 -8.27 -15.71 5.31
C VAL A 227 -8.75 -16.91 6.11
N ALA A 228 -10.00 -16.91 6.56
CA ALA A 228 -10.57 -18.02 7.31
C ALA A 228 -10.62 -19.29 6.47
N TYR A 229 -11.00 -19.19 5.19
CA TYR A 229 -11.04 -20.33 4.28
C TYR A 229 -9.65 -20.89 4.00
N TYR A 230 -8.68 -20.01 3.76
CA TYR A 230 -7.28 -20.42 3.59
C TYR A 230 -6.74 -21.10 4.85
N ALA A 231 -6.98 -20.53 6.03
CA ALA A 231 -6.57 -21.13 7.31
C ALA A 231 -7.23 -22.49 7.55
N ALA A 232 -8.53 -22.62 7.26
CA ALA A 232 -9.25 -23.89 7.36
C ALA A 232 -8.72 -24.94 6.38
N PHE A 233 -8.40 -24.55 5.15
CA PHE A 233 -7.78 -25.42 4.17
C PHE A 233 -6.42 -25.94 4.66
N ARG A 234 -5.59 -25.06 5.20
CA ARG A 234 -4.28 -25.41 5.77
C ARG A 234 -4.41 -26.34 6.98
N LEU A 235 -5.34 -26.08 7.89
CA LEU A 235 -5.59 -26.93 9.06
C LEU A 235 -6.11 -28.33 8.69
N ARG A 236 -6.92 -28.42 7.65
CA ARG A 236 -7.51 -29.70 7.22
C ARG A 236 -6.51 -30.63 6.55
N PHE A 237 -5.62 -30.07 5.72
CA PHE A 237 -4.65 -30.86 4.96
C PHE A 237 -3.30 -31.00 5.64
N GLY A 238 -3.20 -30.60 6.91
CA GLY A 238 -2.40 -31.22 7.97
C GLY A 238 -0.90 -31.28 7.82
N GLN A 239 -0.26 -30.32 7.16
CA GLN A 239 1.19 -30.18 7.30
C GLN A 239 1.53 -28.95 8.17
N PRO A 240 2.58 -29.01 9.00
CA PRO A 240 3.03 -27.85 9.74
C PRO A 240 3.27 -26.70 8.76
N MET A 241 2.95 -25.50 9.16
CA MET A 241 2.87 -24.24 8.38
C MET A 241 4.10 -23.95 7.50
N PHE A 242 5.12 -24.81 7.51
CA PHE A 242 6.47 -24.54 7.02
C PHE A 242 7.12 -25.65 6.17
N VAL A 243 6.45 -26.77 5.87
CA VAL A 243 7.09 -27.86 5.07
C VAL A 243 6.05 -28.69 4.29
N GLY A 244 6.22 -28.84 2.98
CA GLY A 244 5.70 -29.97 2.20
C GLY A 244 5.22 -29.69 0.76
N ASP A 245 5.66 -30.53 -0.17
CA ASP A 245 5.31 -30.58 -1.60
C ASP A 245 3.82 -30.85 -1.88
N GLU A 246 3.04 -31.31 -0.89
CA GLU A 246 1.62 -31.63 -1.09
C GLU A 246 0.73 -30.40 -1.28
N PHE A 247 1.18 -29.22 -0.84
CA PHE A 247 0.42 -27.98 -1.04
C PHE A 247 0.27 -27.66 -2.54
N SER A 248 1.32 -27.84 -3.34
CA SER A 248 1.31 -27.57 -4.77
C SER A 248 0.28 -28.41 -5.53
N THR A 249 -0.01 -29.63 -5.06
CA THR A 249 -1.00 -30.54 -5.68
C THR A 249 -2.44 -30.20 -5.28
N LEU A 250 -2.66 -29.66 -4.09
CA LEU A 250 -3.98 -29.33 -3.55
C LEU A 250 -4.41 -27.89 -3.79
N PHE A 251 -3.46 -26.99 -4.05
CA PHE A 251 -3.73 -25.58 -4.30
C PHE A 251 -4.67 -25.30 -5.47
N PRO A 252 -4.61 -26.04 -6.60
CA PRO A 252 -5.61 -25.90 -7.67
C PRO A 252 -7.04 -26.22 -7.21
N SER A 253 -7.22 -27.19 -6.31
CA SER A 253 -8.52 -27.52 -5.72
C SER A 253 -9.04 -26.41 -4.79
N PHE A 254 -8.13 -25.77 -4.04
CA PHE A 254 -8.45 -24.59 -3.24
C PHE A 254 -8.93 -23.43 -4.13
N LEU A 255 -8.19 -23.11 -5.20
CA LEU A 255 -8.58 -22.06 -6.14
C LEU A 255 -9.91 -22.37 -6.86
N ALA A 256 -10.16 -23.63 -7.21
CA ALA A 256 -11.39 -24.04 -7.88
C ALA A 256 -12.63 -23.90 -6.95
N SER A 257 -12.46 -24.10 -5.65
CA SER A 257 -13.56 -23.99 -4.67
C SER A 257 -13.79 -22.56 -4.17
N LEU A 258 -12.84 -21.67 -4.33
CA LEU A 258 -12.87 -20.29 -3.86
C LEU A 258 -14.06 -19.48 -4.41
N PRO A 259 -14.40 -19.52 -5.73
CA PRO A 259 -15.56 -18.82 -6.27
C PRO A 259 -16.89 -19.28 -5.63
N LEU A 260 -17.01 -20.58 -5.33
CA LEU A 260 -18.20 -21.12 -4.69
C LEU A 260 -18.34 -20.60 -3.26
N VAL A 261 -17.27 -20.61 -2.48
CA VAL A 261 -17.27 -20.12 -1.09
C VAL A 261 -17.59 -18.62 -1.05
N LEU A 262 -16.95 -17.82 -1.91
CA LEU A 262 -17.23 -16.40 -2.01
C LEU A 262 -18.65 -16.13 -2.50
N GLY A 263 -19.15 -16.89 -3.46
CA GLY A 263 -20.53 -16.77 -3.96
C GLY A 263 -21.58 -17.04 -2.89
N ILE A 264 -21.40 -18.10 -2.09
CA ILE A 264 -22.29 -18.41 -0.97
C ILE A 264 -22.24 -17.29 0.08
N GLN A 265 -21.06 -16.77 0.40
CA GLN A 265 -20.88 -15.72 1.40
C GLN A 265 -21.53 -14.40 0.94
N VAL A 266 -21.27 -13.97 -0.28
CA VAL A 266 -21.88 -12.76 -0.85
C VAL A 266 -23.39 -12.90 -0.90
N PHE A 267 -23.91 -14.08 -1.29
CA PHE A 267 -25.35 -14.36 -1.29
C PHE A 267 -25.94 -14.31 0.13
N SER A 268 -25.24 -14.88 1.13
CA SER A 268 -25.66 -14.82 2.53
C SER A 268 -25.75 -13.39 3.06
N LEU A 269 -24.74 -12.56 2.76
CA LEU A 269 -24.72 -11.14 3.12
C LEU A 269 -25.86 -10.36 2.45
N PHE A 270 -26.27 -10.76 1.25
CA PHE A 270 -27.36 -10.10 0.53
C PHE A 270 -28.76 -10.51 1.06
N VAL A 271 -28.87 -11.71 1.63
CA VAL A 271 -30.16 -12.24 2.16
C VAL A 271 -30.38 -11.80 3.60
N VAL A 272 -29.35 -11.62 4.39
CA VAL A 272 -29.44 -11.31 5.83
C VAL A 272 -29.28 -9.81 6.14
N GLY A 273 -28.70 -9.03 5.23
CA GLY A 273 -28.46 -7.56 5.37
C GLY A 273 -29.39 -6.76 4.53
#